data_cea08c83a39787f5fd0a7377743c4059
#
_entry.id   cea08c83a39787f5fd0a7377743c4059
#
_cell.length_a   1.000
_cell.length_b   1.000
_cell.length_c   1.000
_cell.angle_alpha   90.00
_cell.angle_beta   90.00
_cell.angle_gamma   90.00
#
_symmetry.space_group_name_H-M   'P 1'
#
loop_
_entity.id
_entity.type
_entity.pdbx_description
1 polymer ?
#
loop_
_entity_poly.entity_id
_entity_poly.type
_entity_poly.pdbx_seq_one_letter_code
_entity_poly.pdbx_strand_id
1 'polypeptide(L)'
;MDVGLAKLLAPQFFIGGGMSLSQNIVELQGIVKRFPGVIANNGVNLSVAPGTIHAIVGENGSGKSTLMKILYGAQQPDEGEIRIKGDLCKFKSARDAIEVGIGMVFQHFMLADNFLVWENIVLGEEPHSGLSLSSDLAIQQIKELSSKYGLAVDPEAMTGSLGVGERQRVEILKVLYRGASIIILDEPTAVLVPQEVDELFVSLRELVSGGVTVIFISHKLDEVLKVADAITVIRAGKTVGEITDTSNVTAVDLATMMIGTILPRPATERGVIAKDILLEVHKVALVHDGRYLLNDISFEVHSGEVVGIAGVEGNGQEEILEVILGLQSQTSGRVLLNSVELQHLDTRHRRDAGIGYIPADRQRDGLMLSAALWENSALGHQREEPASDGMWINRSALRDHTRKIIEKFDVRTPGVEVSAQALSGGNQQKLIVGREMFSAPTVLVAAHPTRGIDVGAQAAVWESLREAKRQGKGLLLVSADLDELIGLSDRLLVILRGSIVAALDPQVISAAELGAYMTGVRVQETV
;
A
#
# COMPACT_ATOMS: atom_id res chain seq x y z
N MET A 1 -13.68 2.19 -52.19
CA MET A 1 -12.30 2.25 -51.68
C MET A 1 -12.38 1.94 -50.20
N ASP A 2 -12.08 0.64 -49.93
CA ASP A 2 -12.06 0.08 -48.58
C ASP A 2 -10.83 0.54 -47.82
N VAL A 3 -11.00 0.98 -46.56
CA VAL A 3 -9.91 1.07 -45.62
C VAL A 3 -10.28 0.18 -44.42
N GLY A 4 -9.65 -0.96 -44.39
CA GLY A 4 -9.86 -1.99 -43.41
C GLY A 4 -9.38 -1.58 -42.01
N LEU A 5 -10.24 -1.83 -41.05
CA LEU A 5 -9.95 -1.84 -39.63
C LEU A 5 -9.05 -3.03 -39.29
N ALA A 6 -7.77 -2.79 -39.04
CA ALA A 6 -6.86 -3.77 -38.46
C ALA A 6 -7.24 -4.06 -37.01
N LYS A 7 -7.78 -5.24 -36.74
CA LYS A 7 -7.89 -5.83 -35.42
C LYS A 7 -6.48 -6.10 -34.89
N LEU A 8 -6.02 -5.32 -33.94
CA LEU A 8 -4.86 -5.66 -33.12
C LEU A 8 -5.27 -6.78 -32.14
N LEU A 9 -4.93 -7.99 -32.49
CA LEU A 9 -4.96 -9.17 -31.62
C LEU A 9 -3.83 -9.01 -30.60
N ALA A 10 -4.17 -8.94 -29.32
CA ALA A 10 -3.21 -9.12 -28.24
C ALA A 10 -2.59 -10.54 -28.34
N PRO A 11 -1.28 -10.69 -28.18
CA PRO A 11 -0.67 -12.02 -28.21
C PRO A 11 -1.10 -12.81 -26.97
N GLN A 12 -1.77 -13.92 -27.19
CA GLN A 12 -1.95 -14.96 -26.18
C GLN A 12 -0.61 -15.71 -26.06
N PHE A 13 0.15 -15.44 -25.04
CA PHE A 13 1.31 -16.24 -24.69
C PHE A 13 0.87 -17.55 -24.02
N PHE A 14 0.63 -18.57 -24.81
CA PHE A 14 0.65 -19.95 -24.37
C PHE A 14 2.07 -20.48 -24.58
N ILE A 15 2.85 -20.60 -23.53
CA ILE A 15 4.10 -21.37 -23.54
C ILE A 15 3.74 -22.74 -22.99
N GLY A 16 3.42 -23.67 -23.91
CA GLY A 16 3.21 -25.07 -23.62
C GLY A 16 4.53 -25.81 -23.52
N GLY A 17 4.88 -26.28 -22.35
CA GLY A 17 5.86 -27.35 -22.14
C GLY A 17 5.14 -28.48 -21.40
N GLY A 18 4.94 -29.64 -22.07
CA GLY A 18 4.29 -30.79 -21.48
C GLY A 18 5.05 -31.31 -20.27
N MET A 19 4.42 -31.24 -19.10
CA MET A 19 4.81 -31.99 -17.91
C MET A 19 3.65 -32.87 -17.45
N SER A 20 4.00 -34.07 -17.05
CA SER A 20 3.18 -35.11 -16.39
C SER A 20 2.10 -34.47 -15.50
N LEU A 21 0.87 -34.99 -15.58
CA LEU A 21 -0.28 -34.62 -14.74
C LEU A 21 0.04 -34.82 -13.24
N SER A 22 0.73 -33.91 -12.62
CA SER A 22 0.69 -33.73 -11.18
C SER A 22 -0.65 -33.07 -10.86
N GLN A 23 -1.51 -33.81 -10.16
CA GLN A 23 -2.84 -33.36 -9.79
C GLN A 23 -2.69 -32.10 -8.91
N ASN A 24 -3.29 -30.97 -9.33
CA ASN A 24 -3.26 -29.74 -8.55
C ASN A 24 -3.88 -29.96 -7.17
N ILE A 25 -3.31 -29.33 -6.14
CA ILE A 25 -3.82 -29.45 -4.77
C ILE A 25 -5.06 -28.57 -4.57
N VAL A 26 -5.12 -27.42 -5.29
CA VAL A 26 -6.28 -26.51 -5.35
C VAL A 26 -6.62 -26.22 -6.80
N GLU A 27 -7.88 -26.36 -7.15
CA GLU A 27 -8.43 -25.92 -8.43
C GLU A 27 -9.72 -25.13 -8.20
N LEU A 28 -9.77 -23.91 -8.69
CA LEU A 28 -10.96 -23.07 -8.78
C LEU A 28 -11.31 -22.91 -10.25
N GLN A 29 -12.54 -23.23 -10.62
CA GLN A 29 -12.99 -23.17 -12.02
C GLN A 29 -14.24 -22.29 -12.15
N GLY A 30 -14.14 -21.22 -12.94
CA GLY A 30 -15.25 -20.36 -13.27
C GLY A 30 -15.90 -19.65 -12.08
N ILE A 31 -15.14 -19.29 -11.04
CA ILE A 31 -15.67 -18.70 -9.81
C ILE A 31 -16.27 -17.32 -10.09
N VAL A 32 -17.56 -17.18 -9.76
CA VAL A 32 -18.28 -15.91 -9.82
C VAL A 32 -18.76 -15.51 -8.44
N LYS A 33 -18.55 -14.24 -8.10
CA LYS A 33 -19.10 -13.63 -6.87
C LYS A 33 -19.61 -12.22 -7.14
N ARG A 34 -20.89 -12.01 -6.82
CA ARG A 34 -21.59 -10.73 -7.00
C ARG A 34 -21.93 -10.14 -5.64
N PHE A 35 -21.76 -8.84 -5.54
CA PHE A 35 -22.25 -8.01 -4.43
C PHE A 35 -23.15 -6.92 -5.02
N PRO A 36 -24.00 -6.24 -4.22
CA PRO A 36 -24.80 -5.13 -4.71
C PRO A 36 -23.94 -4.07 -5.42
N GLY A 37 -24.14 -3.90 -6.74
CA GLY A 37 -23.41 -2.95 -7.56
C GLY A 37 -22.00 -3.35 -8.03
N VAL A 38 -21.47 -4.53 -7.63
CA VAL A 38 -20.12 -4.96 -8.00
C VAL A 38 -20.05 -6.47 -8.27
N ILE A 39 -19.37 -6.86 -9.33
CA ILE A 39 -18.97 -8.26 -9.59
C ILE A 39 -17.52 -8.39 -9.16
N ALA A 40 -17.28 -8.96 -7.97
CA ALA A 40 -15.95 -9.08 -7.42
C ALA A 40 -15.10 -10.17 -8.10
N ASN A 41 -15.73 -11.31 -8.46
CA ASN A 41 -15.12 -12.36 -9.27
C ASN A 41 -16.07 -12.69 -10.44
N ASN A 42 -15.53 -12.84 -11.63
CA ASN A 42 -16.28 -12.99 -12.86
C ASN A 42 -15.66 -14.11 -13.75
N GLY A 43 -15.82 -15.35 -13.32
CA GLY A 43 -15.27 -16.51 -13.99
C GLY A 43 -13.78 -16.72 -13.70
N VAL A 44 -13.34 -16.51 -12.45
CA VAL A 44 -11.93 -16.68 -12.03
C VAL A 44 -11.55 -18.15 -12.03
N ASN A 45 -10.37 -18.45 -12.60
CA ASN A 45 -9.73 -19.76 -12.54
C ASN A 45 -8.43 -19.64 -11.74
N LEU A 46 -8.09 -20.70 -10.99
CA LEU A 46 -6.84 -20.80 -10.22
C LEU A 46 -6.43 -22.27 -10.14
N SER A 47 -5.17 -22.55 -10.43
CA SER A 47 -4.58 -23.88 -10.33
C SER A 47 -3.30 -23.81 -9.50
N VAL A 48 -3.26 -24.53 -8.37
CA VAL A 48 -2.12 -24.51 -7.44
C VAL A 48 -1.50 -25.90 -7.36
N ALA A 49 -0.21 -25.99 -7.62
CA ALA A 49 0.56 -27.23 -7.50
C ALA A 49 0.89 -27.53 -6.02
N PRO A 50 0.95 -28.82 -5.61
CA PRO A 50 1.31 -29.19 -4.25
C PRO A 50 2.77 -28.85 -3.93
N GLY A 51 3.04 -28.41 -2.68
CA GLY A 51 4.39 -28.13 -2.22
C GLY A 51 5.05 -26.94 -2.95
N THR A 52 4.28 -25.90 -3.27
CA THR A 52 4.77 -24.68 -3.92
C THR A 52 4.30 -23.43 -3.18
N ILE A 53 5.00 -22.32 -3.41
CA ILE A 53 4.53 -20.98 -3.08
C ILE A 53 3.89 -20.40 -4.33
N HIS A 54 2.57 -20.32 -4.35
CA HIS A 54 1.78 -19.77 -5.45
C HIS A 54 1.33 -18.35 -5.11
N ALA A 55 1.82 -17.37 -5.85
CA ALA A 55 1.41 -15.99 -5.62
C ALA A 55 0.14 -15.62 -6.41
N ILE A 56 -0.75 -14.86 -5.78
CA ILE A 56 -1.89 -14.22 -6.42
C ILE A 56 -1.67 -12.72 -6.41
N VAL A 57 -1.52 -12.13 -7.59
CA VAL A 57 -1.27 -10.70 -7.76
C VAL A 57 -2.42 -10.02 -8.49
N GLY A 58 -2.59 -8.73 -8.26
CA GLY A 58 -3.62 -7.92 -8.89
C GLY A 58 -3.80 -6.60 -8.14
N GLU A 59 -4.45 -5.63 -8.75
CA GLU A 59 -4.76 -4.34 -8.12
C GLU A 59 -5.67 -4.50 -6.89
N ASN A 60 -5.71 -3.47 -6.03
CA ASN A 60 -6.69 -3.41 -4.94
C ASN A 60 -8.11 -3.39 -5.51
N GLY A 61 -9.00 -4.23 -4.96
CA GLY A 61 -10.35 -4.38 -5.51
C GLY A 61 -10.44 -5.32 -6.73
N SER A 62 -9.37 -5.97 -7.17
CA SER A 62 -9.41 -6.93 -8.29
C SER A 62 -10.09 -8.25 -7.98
N GLY A 63 -10.49 -8.50 -6.72
CA GLY A 63 -11.20 -9.70 -6.29
C GLY A 63 -10.35 -10.76 -5.58
N LYS A 64 -9.06 -10.53 -5.31
CA LYS A 64 -8.14 -11.50 -4.67
C LYS A 64 -8.63 -11.98 -3.30
N SER A 65 -8.84 -11.04 -2.37
CA SER A 65 -9.28 -11.38 -0.99
C SER A 65 -10.68 -11.99 -0.98
N THR A 66 -11.56 -11.64 -1.94
CA THR A 66 -12.86 -12.28 -2.12
C THR A 66 -12.69 -13.73 -2.56
N LEU A 67 -11.81 -14.00 -3.53
CA LEU A 67 -11.50 -15.35 -3.98
C LEU A 67 -10.95 -16.22 -2.85
N MET A 68 -10.05 -15.66 -2.04
CA MET A 68 -9.49 -16.40 -0.91
C MET A 68 -10.49 -16.64 0.22
N LYS A 69 -11.39 -15.69 0.50
CA LYS A 69 -12.52 -15.92 1.43
C LYS A 69 -13.46 -17.01 0.92
N ILE A 70 -13.62 -17.16 -0.41
CA ILE A 70 -14.38 -18.25 -1.01
C ILE A 70 -13.63 -19.58 -0.81
N LEU A 71 -12.33 -19.64 -1.09
CA LEU A 71 -11.51 -20.83 -0.90
C LEU A 71 -11.44 -21.25 0.59
N TYR A 72 -11.41 -20.29 1.50
CA TYR A 72 -11.43 -20.54 2.95
C TYR A 72 -12.85 -20.84 3.50
N GLY A 73 -13.90 -20.79 2.66
CA GLY A 73 -15.27 -21.08 3.09
C GLY A 73 -15.95 -19.96 3.90
N ALA A 74 -15.30 -18.79 4.06
CA ALA A 74 -15.90 -17.62 4.72
C ALA A 74 -16.96 -16.92 3.85
N GLN A 75 -16.94 -17.18 2.53
CA GLN A 75 -17.95 -16.73 1.56
C GLN A 75 -18.26 -17.87 0.59
N GLN A 76 -19.49 -17.91 0.07
CA GLN A 76 -19.86 -18.87 -0.96
C GLN A 76 -19.78 -18.23 -2.34
N PRO A 77 -19.29 -18.93 -3.37
CA PRO A 77 -19.38 -18.49 -4.74
C PRO A 77 -20.84 -18.52 -5.21
N ASP A 78 -21.22 -17.65 -6.14
CA ASP A 78 -22.52 -17.68 -6.79
C ASP A 78 -22.53 -18.70 -7.94
N GLU A 79 -21.37 -18.91 -8.60
CA GLU A 79 -21.15 -19.90 -9.67
C GLU A 79 -19.69 -20.41 -9.60
N GLY A 80 -19.45 -21.57 -10.21
CA GLY A 80 -18.14 -22.19 -10.31
C GLY A 80 -17.95 -23.38 -9.38
N GLU A 81 -16.78 -24.01 -9.49
CA GLU A 81 -16.42 -25.22 -8.73
C GLU A 81 -15.09 -25.03 -7.99
N ILE A 82 -15.02 -25.65 -6.80
CA ILE A 82 -13.81 -25.73 -5.97
C ILE A 82 -13.42 -27.20 -5.88
N ARG A 83 -12.17 -27.53 -6.19
CA ARG A 83 -11.62 -28.88 -5.99
C ARG A 83 -10.37 -28.79 -5.13
N ILE A 84 -10.30 -29.66 -4.13
CA ILE A 84 -9.16 -29.81 -3.24
C ILE A 84 -8.65 -31.23 -3.35
N LYS A 85 -7.38 -31.40 -3.72
CA LYS A 85 -6.75 -32.72 -3.96
C LYS A 85 -7.55 -33.58 -4.98
N GLY A 86 -8.23 -32.91 -5.94
CA GLY A 86 -9.08 -33.53 -6.95
C GLY A 86 -10.55 -33.72 -6.58
N ASP A 87 -10.89 -33.64 -5.30
CA ASP A 87 -12.26 -33.83 -4.83
C ASP A 87 -13.07 -32.51 -4.92
N LEU A 88 -14.31 -32.62 -5.41
CA LEU A 88 -15.23 -31.48 -5.47
C LEU A 88 -15.69 -31.10 -4.08
N CYS A 89 -15.43 -29.87 -3.67
CA CYS A 89 -15.76 -29.32 -2.36
C CYS A 89 -16.86 -28.25 -2.44
N LYS A 90 -17.74 -28.23 -1.44
CA LYS A 90 -18.73 -27.15 -1.22
C LYS A 90 -18.68 -26.72 0.23
N PHE A 91 -17.97 -25.63 0.49
CA PHE A 91 -17.83 -25.09 1.83
C PHE A 91 -19.05 -24.27 2.24
N LYS A 92 -19.65 -24.57 3.38
CA LYS A 92 -20.72 -23.79 4.00
C LYS A 92 -20.18 -22.82 5.05
N SER A 93 -18.99 -23.11 5.57
CA SER A 93 -18.31 -22.36 6.60
C SER A 93 -16.79 -22.54 6.49
N ALA A 94 -16.04 -21.68 7.19
CA ALA A 94 -14.58 -21.81 7.31
C ALA A 94 -14.17 -23.15 7.97
N ARG A 95 -15.02 -23.72 8.81
CA ARG A 95 -14.77 -25.01 9.44
C ARG A 95 -14.64 -26.13 8.41
N ASP A 96 -15.49 -26.13 7.38
CA ASP A 96 -15.45 -27.15 6.32
C ASP A 96 -14.11 -27.07 5.54
N ALA A 97 -13.56 -25.86 5.36
CA ALA A 97 -12.26 -25.65 4.72
C ALA A 97 -11.09 -26.09 5.62
N ILE A 98 -11.18 -25.83 6.93
CA ILE A 98 -10.19 -26.28 7.91
C ILE A 98 -10.15 -27.81 7.95
N GLU A 99 -11.29 -28.49 7.94
CA GLU A 99 -11.39 -29.96 7.96
C GLU A 99 -10.70 -30.63 6.74
N VAL A 100 -10.62 -29.95 5.59
CA VAL A 100 -9.86 -30.43 4.40
C VAL A 100 -8.41 -29.97 4.39
N GLY A 101 -7.96 -29.25 5.43
CA GLY A 101 -6.59 -28.82 5.64
C GLY A 101 -6.24 -27.46 5.03
N ILE A 102 -7.20 -26.54 4.89
CA ILE A 102 -6.96 -25.15 4.45
C ILE A 102 -6.91 -24.25 5.69
N GLY A 103 -5.80 -23.53 5.88
CA GLY A 103 -5.65 -22.47 6.88
C GLY A 103 -5.52 -21.10 6.23
N MET A 104 -5.97 -20.04 6.91
CA MET A 104 -5.81 -18.66 6.42
C MET A 104 -5.26 -17.75 7.51
N VAL A 105 -4.23 -17.01 7.18
CA VAL A 105 -3.68 -15.90 7.95
C VAL A 105 -4.16 -14.61 7.30
N PHE A 106 -4.87 -13.80 8.06
CA PHE A 106 -5.48 -12.55 7.59
C PHE A 106 -4.49 -11.40 7.63
N GLN A 107 -4.77 -10.35 6.89
CA GLN A 107 -3.97 -9.11 6.83
C GLN A 107 -3.83 -8.44 8.21
N HIS A 108 -4.88 -8.52 9.06
CA HIS A 108 -4.83 -8.08 10.46
C HIS A 108 -4.75 -9.29 11.38
N PHE A 109 -3.85 -9.25 12.35
CA PHE A 109 -3.67 -10.34 13.29
C PHE A 109 -4.93 -10.61 14.11
N MET A 110 -5.30 -11.88 14.16
CA MET A 110 -6.46 -12.37 14.94
C MET A 110 -5.99 -13.00 16.26
N LEU A 111 -5.14 -12.25 16.99
CA LEU A 111 -4.58 -12.67 18.27
C LEU A 111 -5.16 -11.84 19.42
N ALA A 112 -5.36 -12.47 20.56
CA ALA A 112 -5.76 -11.81 21.80
C ALA A 112 -4.49 -11.36 22.55
N ASP A 113 -4.29 -10.05 22.69
CA ASP A 113 -3.09 -9.47 23.31
C ASP A 113 -2.89 -9.86 24.78
N ASN A 114 -3.98 -10.13 25.48
CA ASN A 114 -4.02 -10.52 26.89
C ASN A 114 -3.87 -12.04 27.13
N PHE A 115 -3.61 -12.83 26.08
CA PHE A 115 -3.36 -14.26 26.15
C PHE A 115 -1.88 -14.56 25.97
N LEU A 116 -1.43 -15.69 26.51
CA LEU A 116 -0.13 -16.26 26.19
C LEU A 116 -0.11 -16.79 24.75
N VAL A 117 1.06 -16.92 24.16
CA VAL A 117 1.22 -17.44 22.79
C VAL A 117 0.56 -18.80 22.63
N TRP A 118 0.81 -19.74 23.57
CA TRP A 118 0.21 -21.06 23.48
C TRP A 118 -1.32 -21.03 23.57
N GLU A 119 -1.90 -20.16 24.40
CA GLU A 119 -3.36 -20.00 24.51
C GLU A 119 -3.98 -19.52 23.20
N ASN A 120 -3.34 -18.57 22.51
CA ASN A 120 -3.78 -18.11 21.20
C ASN A 120 -3.72 -19.20 20.12
N ILE A 121 -2.69 -20.05 20.15
CA ILE A 121 -2.48 -21.10 19.14
C ILE A 121 -3.52 -22.20 19.30
N VAL A 122 -3.77 -22.69 20.53
CA VAL A 122 -4.68 -23.82 20.77
C VAL A 122 -6.14 -23.41 20.89
N LEU A 123 -6.46 -22.13 20.92
CA LEU A 123 -7.83 -21.62 21.12
C LEU A 123 -8.83 -22.28 20.15
N GLY A 124 -9.79 -23.04 20.69
CA GLY A 124 -10.79 -23.80 19.93
C GLY A 124 -10.38 -25.23 19.50
N GLU A 125 -9.14 -25.64 19.84
CA GLU A 125 -8.59 -27.00 19.64
C GLU A 125 -7.70 -27.35 20.83
N GLU A 126 -8.18 -27.02 22.05
CA GLU A 126 -7.40 -27.15 23.27
C GLU A 126 -7.11 -28.63 23.59
N PRO A 127 -5.86 -29.00 23.86
CA PRO A 127 -5.54 -30.37 24.26
C PRO A 127 -6.00 -30.64 25.69
N HIS A 128 -6.67 -31.78 25.88
CA HIS A 128 -7.21 -32.20 27.17
C HIS A 128 -6.47 -33.40 27.76
N SER A 129 -6.23 -33.38 29.07
CA SER A 129 -5.83 -34.54 29.85
C SER A 129 -6.99 -34.88 30.80
N GLY A 130 -7.83 -35.83 30.40
CA GLY A 130 -9.10 -36.12 31.08
C GLY A 130 -10.12 -34.98 30.88
N LEU A 131 -10.55 -34.35 31.98
CA LEU A 131 -11.50 -33.21 31.96
C LEU A 131 -10.80 -31.84 32.05
N SER A 132 -9.48 -31.82 32.16
CA SER A 132 -8.71 -30.58 32.33
C SER A 132 -7.91 -30.23 31.09
N LEU A 133 -7.80 -28.92 30.80
CA LEU A 133 -6.90 -28.38 29.82
C LEU A 133 -5.44 -28.72 30.18
N SER A 134 -4.64 -29.17 29.22
CA SER A 134 -3.23 -29.52 29.42
C SER A 134 -2.30 -28.50 28.76
N SER A 135 -1.88 -27.48 29.51
CA SER A 135 -0.92 -26.45 29.04
C SER A 135 0.43 -27.07 28.66
N ASP A 136 0.93 -28.05 29.45
CA ASP A 136 2.23 -28.67 29.17
C ASP A 136 2.23 -29.42 27.84
N LEU A 137 1.14 -30.12 27.51
CA LEU A 137 0.98 -30.82 26.24
C LEU A 137 0.88 -29.80 25.08
N ALA A 138 0.12 -28.70 25.25
CA ALA A 138 0.03 -27.63 24.28
C ALA A 138 1.40 -27.03 23.98
N ILE A 139 2.15 -26.63 25.02
CA ILE A 139 3.49 -26.05 24.91
C ILE A 139 4.46 -27.01 24.22
N GLN A 140 4.41 -28.29 24.56
CA GLN A 140 5.25 -29.30 23.92
C GLN A 140 4.96 -29.41 22.42
N GLN A 141 3.68 -29.56 22.03
CA GLN A 141 3.27 -29.65 20.64
C GLN A 141 3.65 -28.40 19.84
N ILE A 142 3.51 -27.20 20.43
CA ILE A 142 3.89 -25.94 19.79
C ILE A 142 5.42 -25.89 19.59
N LYS A 143 6.23 -26.29 20.57
CA LYS A 143 7.69 -26.37 20.44
C LYS A 143 8.12 -27.33 19.35
N GLU A 144 7.45 -28.48 19.22
CA GLU A 144 7.71 -29.45 18.15
C GLU A 144 7.39 -28.86 16.76
N LEU A 145 6.22 -28.20 16.59
CA LEU A 145 5.84 -27.53 15.35
C LEU A 145 6.79 -26.37 15.01
N SER A 146 7.11 -25.54 16.01
CA SER A 146 8.05 -24.43 15.89
C SER A 146 9.42 -24.91 15.37
N SER A 147 9.95 -25.97 15.97
CA SER A 147 11.22 -26.57 15.54
C SER A 147 11.14 -27.21 14.15
N LYS A 148 10.02 -27.88 13.84
CA LYS A 148 9.83 -28.55 12.54
C LYS A 148 9.83 -27.58 11.36
N TYR A 149 9.30 -26.38 11.54
CA TYR A 149 9.07 -25.40 10.48
C TYR A 149 9.90 -24.11 10.62
N GLY A 150 10.92 -24.09 11.52
CA GLY A 150 11.79 -22.93 11.71
C GLY A 150 11.08 -21.66 12.21
N LEU A 151 9.87 -21.80 12.80
CA LEU A 151 9.05 -20.69 13.27
C LEU A 151 9.29 -20.44 14.76
N ALA A 152 10.44 -19.88 15.12
CA ALA A 152 10.81 -19.68 16.52
C ALA A 152 9.85 -18.73 17.25
N VAL A 153 9.21 -19.22 18.32
CA VAL A 153 8.35 -18.46 19.24
C VAL A 153 8.55 -18.96 20.66
N ASP A 154 8.31 -18.08 21.64
CA ASP A 154 8.20 -18.51 23.05
C ASP A 154 6.72 -18.75 23.39
N PRO A 155 6.28 -19.98 23.61
CA PRO A 155 4.89 -20.29 23.91
C PRO A 155 4.36 -19.65 25.20
N GLU A 156 5.23 -19.31 26.14
CA GLU A 156 4.88 -18.74 27.45
C GLU A 156 4.94 -17.21 27.46
N ALA A 157 5.35 -16.57 26.35
CA ALA A 157 5.35 -15.12 26.24
C ALA A 157 3.93 -14.57 26.16
N MET A 158 3.75 -13.34 26.67
CA MET A 158 2.50 -12.60 26.53
C MET A 158 2.39 -12.06 25.10
N THR A 159 1.30 -12.38 24.38
CA THR A 159 1.13 -12.00 22.96
C THR A 159 1.18 -10.49 22.74
N GLY A 160 0.67 -9.69 23.69
CA GLY A 160 0.71 -8.23 23.63
C GLY A 160 2.12 -7.63 23.63
N SER A 161 3.14 -8.36 24.11
CA SER A 161 4.54 -7.89 24.14
C SER A 161 5.36 -8.27 22.90
N LEU A 162 4.79 -9.07 21.99
CA LEU A 162 5.48 -9.55 20.80
C LEU A 162 5.64 -8.46 19.73
N GLY A 163 6.77 -8.47 19.05
CA GLY A 163 6.97 -7.73 17.82
C GLY A 163 6.09 -8.23 16.66
N VAL A 164 5.99 -7.44 15.59
CA VAL A 164 5.11 -7.72 14.45
C VAL A 164 5.46 -9.04 13.77
N GLY A 165 6.76 -9.29 13.52
CA GLY A 165 7.25 -10.53 12.92
C GLY A 165 7.00 -11.76 13.80
N GLU A 166 7.06 -11.62 15.13
CA GLU A 166 6.74 -12.71 16.05
C GLU A 166 5.24 -13.04 16.03
N ARG A 167 4.37 -12.03 16.03
CA ARG A 167 2.91 -12.20 15.88
C ARG A 167 2.56 -12.93 14.59
N GLN A 168 3.26 -12.61 13.49
CA GLN A 168 3.10 -13.30 12.22
C GLN A 168 3.42 -14.80 12.34
N ARG A 169 4.53 -15.15 13.00
CA ARG A 169 4.90 -16.55 13.26
C ARG A 169 3.86 -17.28 14.11
N VAL A 170 3.30 -16.60 15.12
CA VAL A 170 2.21 -17.16 15.96
C VAL A 170 0.97 -17.46 15.12
N GLU A 171 0.54 -16.57 14.21
CA GLU A 171 -0.60 -16.81 13.32
C GLU A 171 -0.36 -18.00 12.37
N ILE A 172 0.85 -18.15 11.84
CA ILE A 172 1.21 -19.29 10.98
C ILE A 172 1.19 -20.59 11.81
N LEU A 173 1.77 -20.60 13.02
CA LEU A 173 1.74 -21.76 13.91
C LEU A 173 0.32 -22.17 14.32
N LYS A 174 -0.57 -21.19 14.52
CA LYS A 174 -1.99 -21.41 14.84
C LYS A 174 -2.72 -22.20 13.74
N VAL A 175 -2.48 -21.88 12.47
CA VAL A 175 -3.10 -22.64 11.37
C VAL A 175 -2.43 -24.00 11.15
N LEU A 176 -1.12 -24.12 11.37
CA LEU A 176 -0.39 -25.39 11.33
C LEU A 176 -0.80 -26.35 12.46
N TYR A 177 -1.04 -25.83 13.65
CA TYR A 177 -1.51 -26.60 14.80
C TYR A 177 -2.85 -27.30 14.51
N ARG A 178 -3.70 -26.67 13.70
CA ARG A 178 -4.98 -27.21 13.21
C ARG A 178 -4.83 -28.15 12.02
N GLY A 179 -3.60 -28.54 11.64
CA GLY A 179 -3.34 -29.50 10.59
C GLY A 179 -3.43 -28.93 9.16
N ALA A 180 -3.27 -27.62 8.98
CA ALA A 180 -3.28 -27.03 7.64
C ALA A 180 -2.15 -27.59 6.78
N SER A 181 -2.49 -28.09 5.59
CA SER A 181 -1.57 -28.49 4.52
C SER A 181 -1.55 -27.49 3.36
N ILE A 182 -2.52 -26.58 3.33
CA ILE A 182 -2.63 -25.44 2.41
C ILE A 182 -2.81 -24.20 3.28
N ILE A 183 -1.89 -23.24 3.17
CA ILE A 183 -1.92 -21.98 3.94
C ILE A 183 -2.12 -20.81 2.98
N ILE A 184 -3.14 -20.00 3.26
CA ILE A 184 -3.41 -18.75 2.56
C ILE A 184 -2.86 -17.62 3.42
N LEU A 185 -1.99 -16.76 2.84
CA LEU A 185 -1.44 -15.57 3.47
C LEU A 185 -1.94 -14.32 2.73
N ASP A 186 -2.78 -13.51 3.37
CA ASP A 186 -3.35 -12.29 2.77
C ASP A 186 -2.51 -11.07 3.17
N GLU A 187 -1.68 -10.57 2.23
CA GLU A 187 -0.75 -9.44 2.39
C GLU A 187 0.15 -9.52 3.64
N PRO A 188 0.87 -10.62 3.87
CA PRO A 188 1.56 -10.88 5.14
C PRO A 188 2.76 -9.95 5.38
N THR A 189 3.21 -9.20 4.39
CA THR A 189 4.36 -8.29 4.46
C THR A 189 3.96 -6.81 4.61
N ALA A 190 2.66 -6.52 4.72
CA ALA A 190 2.16 -5.14 4.72
C ALA A 190 2.68 -4.29 5.89
N VAL A 191 2.98 -4.92 7.02
CA VAL A 191 3.38 -4.28 8.27
C VAL A 191 4.79 -4.66 8.75
N LEU A 192 5.52 -5.48 7.96
CA LEU A 192 6.86 -5.96 8.28
C LEU A 192 7.95 -4.99 7.77
N VAL A 193 9.04 -4.89 8.53
CA VAL A 193 10.26 -4.23 8.03
C VAL A 193 11.03 -5.17 7.08
N PRO A 194 11.92 -4.66 6.19
CA PRO A 194 12.58 -5.47 5.18
C PRO A 194 13.29 -6.73 5.70
N GLN A 195 13.91 -6.64 6.87
CA GLN A 195 14.60 -7.78 7.51
C GLN A 195 13.59 -8.88 7.91
N GLU A 196 12.44 -8.50 8.48
CA GLU A 196 11.38 -9.43 8.85
C GLU A 196 10.73 -10.09 7.62
N VAL A 197 10.65 -9.36 6.49
CA VAL A 197 10.19 -9.93 5.21
C VAL A 197 11.12 -11.05 4.74
N ASP A 198 12.44 -10.84 4.81
CA ASP A 198 13.42 -11.85 4.44
C ASP A 198 13.34 -13.10 5.35
N GLU A 199 13.18 -12.91 6.67
CA GLU A 199 12.95 -14.00 7.61
C GLU A 199 11.66 -14.79 7.32
N LEU A 200 10.58 -14.08 7.00
CA LEU A 200 9.32 -14.70 6.61
C LEU A 200 9.52 -15.57 5.35
N PHE A 201 10.22 -15.07 4.32
CA PHE A 201 10.44 -15.84 3.09
C PHE A 201 11.27 -17.09 3.32
N VAL A 202 12.27 -17.05 4.21
CA VAL A 202 13.00 -18.26 4.64
C VAL A 202 12.04 -19.26 5.27
N SER A 203 11.20 -18.80 6.21
CA SER A 203 10.22 -19.66 6.89
C SER A 203 9.19 -20.26 5.91
N LEU A 204 8.74 -19.49 4.89
CA LEU A 204 7.82 -20.01 3.85
C LEU A 204 8.49 -21.11 3.01
N ARG A 205 9.76 -20.97 2.68
CA ARG A 205 10.53 -22.02 1.99
C ARG A 205 10.69 -23.29 2.84
N GLU A 206 10.89 -23.15 4.15
CA GLU A 206 10.95 -24.29 5.07
C GLU A 206 9.59 -25.00 5.16
N LEU A 207 8.47 -24.26 5.23
CA LEU A 207 7.11 -24.81 5.19
C LEU A 207 6.89 -25.64 3.93
N VAL A 208 7.24 -25.10 2.77
CA VAL A 208 7.07 -25.78 1.48
C VAL A 208 7.96 -27.03 1.39
N SER A 209 9.20 -26.97 1.86
CA SER A 209 10.08 -28.13 1.94
C SER A 209 9.54 -29.22 2.89
N GLY A 210 8.77 -28.83 3.89
CA GLY A 210 8.01 -29.72 4.80
C GLY A 210 6.70 -30.26 4.22
N GLY A 211 6.39 -29.98 2.94
CA GLY A 211 5.20 -30.48 2.22
C GLY A 211 3.95 -29.60 2.34
N VAL A 212 4.04 -28.43 2.94
CA VAL A 212 2.94 -27.44 2.98
C VAL A 212 2.86 -26.71 1.66
N THR A 213 1.67 -26.37 1.19
CA THR A 213 1.44 -25.52 0.02
C THR A 213 1.04 -24.12 0.51
N VAL A 214 1.66 -23.08 -0.05
CA VAL A 214 1.40 -21.70 0.35
C VAL A 214 0.77 -20.93 -0.80
N ILE A 215 -0.37 -20.28 -0.52
CA ILE A 215 -0.97 -19.29 -1.42
C ILE A 215 -0.69 -17.91 -0.83
N PHE A 216 0.08 -17.10 -1.55
CA PHE A 216 0.61 -15.83 -1.08
C PHE A 216 -0.03 -14.68 -1.86
N ILE A 217 -0.78 -13.81 -1.18
CA ILE A 217 -1.39 -12.64 -1.82
C ILE A 217 -0.52 -11.43 -1.54
N SER A 218 -0.08 -10.74 -2.58
CA SER A 218 0.65 -9.48 -2.47
C SER A 218 0.40 -8.57 -3.68
N HIS A 219 0.57 -7.29 -3.49
CA HIS A 219 0.65 -6.30 -4.56
C HIS A 219 2.10 -5.81 -4.78
N LYS A 220 3.05 -6.23 -3.93
CA LYS A 220 4.47 -5.89 -4.02
C LYS A 220 5.18 -6.90 -4.93
N LEU A 221 5.39 -6.51 -6.17
CA LEU A 221 5.82 -7.42 -7.23
C LEU A 221 7.24 -7.97 -7.02
N ASP A 222 8.16 -7.16 -6.46
CA ASP A 222 9.52 -7.60 -6.16
C ASP A 222 9.55 -8.70 -5.08
N GLU A 223 8.67 -8.60 -4.08
CA GLU A 223 8.51 -9.62 -3.05
C GLU A 223 7.98 -10.92 -3.66
N VAL A 224 6.99 -10.82 -4.56
CA VAL A 224 6.39 -11.96 -5.26
C VAL A 224 7.44 -12.68 -6.11
N LEU A 225 8.20 -11.94 -6.92
CA LEU A 225 9.25 -12.52 -7.77
C LEU A 225 10.38 -13.17 -6.97
N LYS A 226 10.63 -12.71 -5.74
CA LYS A 226 11.65 -13.26 -4.85
C LYS A 226 11.24 -14.61 -4.25
N VAL A 227 9.94 -14.82 -3.99
CA VAL A 227 9.47 -15.96 -3.20
C VAL A 227 8.56 -16.94 -3.95
N ALA A 228 7.87 -16.55 -5.01
CA ALA A 228 6.87 -17.38 -5.67
C ALA A 228 7.49 -18.38 -6.69
N ASP A 229 6.97 -19.59 -6.71
CA ASP A 229 7.25 -20.60 -7.74
C ASP A 229 6.31 -20.45 -8.94
N ALA A 230 5.08 -20.01 -8.69
CA ALA A 230 4.07 -19.75 -9.72
C ALA A 230 3.23 -18.52 -9.35
N ILE A 231 2.67 -17.83 -10.34
CA ILE A 231 1.92 -16.60 -10.16
C ILE A 231 0.63 -16.63 -10.98
N THR A 232 -0.49 -16.30 -10.33
CA THR A 232 -1.76 -16.01 -11.02
C THR A 232 -2.08 -14.52 -10.93
N VAL A 233 -2.33 -13.89 -12.07
CA VAL A 233 -2.66 -12.46 -12.16
C VAL A 233 -4.17 -12.29 -12.28
N ILE A 234 -4.77 -11.53 -11.34
CA ILE A 234 -6.20 -11.23 -11.34
C ILE A 234 -6.39 -9.73 -11.62
N ARG A 235 -7.23 -9.43 -12.64
CA ARG A 235 -7.61 -8.05 -13.00
C ARG A 235 -9.12 -7.96 -13.22
N ALA A 236 -9.76 -6.96 -12.57
CA ALA A 236 -11.20 -6.72 -12.69
C ALA A 236 -12.05 -8.00 -12.51
N GLY A 237 -11.71 -8.81 -11.51
CA GLY A 237 -12.42 -10.04 -11.18
C GLY A 237 -12.19 -11.21 -12.14
N LYS A 238 -11.18 -11.17 -13.00
CA LYS A 238 -10.84 -12.26 -13.96
C LYS A 238 -9.39 -12.65 -13.86
N THR A 239 -9.09 -13.93 -14.09
CA THR A 239 -7.72 -14.40 -14.33
C THR A 239 -7.27 -13.90 -15.72
N VAL A 240 -6.18 -13.14 -15.76
CA VAL A 240 -5.61 -12.56 -16.98
C VAL A 240 -4.24 -13.11 -17.34
N GLY A 241 -3.59 -13.85 -16.43
CA GLY A 241 -2.33 -14.52 -16.65
C GLY A 241 -2.06 -15.60 -15.62
N GLU A 242 -1.43 -16.68 -16.04
CA GLU A 242 -0.90 -17.76 -15.20
C GLU A 242 0.55 -17.98 -15.60
N ILE A 243 1.45 -17.91 -14.64
CA ILE A 243 2.90 -18.01 -14.80
C ILE A 243 3.36 -19.17 -13.95
N THR A 244 3.86 -20.22 -14.57
CA THR A 244 4.34 -21.45 -13.92
C THR A 244 5.87 -21.50 -13.79
N ASP A 245 6.58 -20.55 -14.40
CA ASP A 245 8.02 -20.37 -14.30
C ASP A 245 8.31 -18.87 -14.15
N THR A 246 8.76 -18.48 -12.97
CA THR A 246 9.02 -17.07 -12.62
C THR A 246 10.42 -16.60 -13.02
N SER A 247 11.30 -17.47 -13.50
CA SER A 247 12.74 -17.19 -13.72
C SER A 247 13.02 -16.09 -14.76
N ASN A 248 12.11 -15.87 -15.72
CA ASN A 248 12.26 -14.87 -16.77
C ASN A 248 11.22 -13.74 -16.71
N VAL A 249 10.45 -13.65 -15.61
CA VAL A 249 9.37 -12.66 -15.45
C VAL A 249 9.90 -11.47 -14.69
N THR A 250 9.60 -10.28 -15.17
CA THR A 250 9.98 -9.02 -14.50
C THR A 250 8.79 -8.41 -13.75
N ALA A 251 9.07 -7.53 -12.80
CA ALA A 251 8.04 -6.74 -12.12
C ALA A 251 7.21 -5.90 -13.11
N VAL A 252 7.84 -5.43 -14.21
CA VAL A 252 7.17 -4.68 -15.27
C VAL A 252 6.17 -5.54 -16.04
N ASP A 253 6.51 -6.81 -16.31
CA ASP A 253 5.60 -7.74 -17.00
C ASP A 253 4.36 -8.00 -16.15
N LEU A 254 4.55 -8.29 -14.85
CA LEU A 254 3.46 -8.48 -13.89
C LEU A 254 2.58 -7.23 -13.77
N ALA A 255 3.20 -6.05 -13.60
CA ALA A 255 2.49 -4.79 -13.54
C ALA A 255 1.67 -4.54 -14.81
N THR A 256 2.24 -4.81 -15.98
CA THR A 256 1.55 -4.69 -17.27
C THR A 256 0.33 -5.61 -17.35
N MET A 257 0.44 -6.87 -16.90
CA MET A 257 -0.69 -7.81 -16.86
C MET A 257 -1.78 -7.33 -15.87
N MET A 258 -1.37 -6.81 -14.69
CA MET A 258 -2.28 -6.34 -13.65
C MET A 258 -3.12 -5.15 -14.11
N ILE A 259 -2.50 -4.20 -14.81
CA ILE A 259 -3.13 -2.92 -15.18
C ILE A 259 -3.68 -2.99 -16.61
N GLY A 260 -3.02 -3.74 -17.49
CA GLY A 260 -3.40 -3.87 -18.90
C GLY A 260 -2.79 -2.82 -19.82
N THR A 261 -1.96 -1.96 -19.28
CA THR A 261 -1.16 -0.97 -20.02
C THR A 261 0.26 -0.95 -19.46
N ILE A 262 1.24 -0.63 -20.29
CA ILE A 262 2.62 -0.43 -19.81
C ILE A 262 2.60 0.77 -18.86
N LEU A 263 2.96 0.54 -17.59
CA LEU A 263 3.18 1.65 -16.67
C LEU A 263 4.41 2.43 -17.10
N PRO A 264 4.31 3.74 -17.29
CA PRO A 264 5.51 4.53 -17.27
C PRO A 264 6.13 4.42 -15.87
N ARG A 265 7.38 3.95 -15.77
CA ARG A 265 8.17 4.22 -14.56
C ARG A 265 8.13 5.72 -14.33
N PRO A 266 8.17 6.20 -13.09
CA PRO A 266 8.36 7.62 -12.87
C PRO A 266 9.70 8.01 -13.54
N ALA A 267 9.60 8.48 -14.77
CA ALA A 267 10.74 9.01 -15.48
C ALA A 267 10.88 10.47 -15.07
N THR A 268 12.05 10.86 -14.68
CA THR A 268 12.35 12.26 -14.34
C THR A 268 12.18 13.11 -15.59
N GLU A 269 11.00 13.71 -15.76
CA GLU A 269 10.82 14.77 -16.76
C GLU A 269 11.50 16.03 -16.23
N ARG A 270 12.68 16.35 -16.72
CA ARG A 270 13.28 17.66 -16.45
C ARG A 270 12.47 18.75 -17.15
N GLY A 271 11.62 19.43 -16.38
CA GLY A 271 11.09 20.73 -16.76
C GLY A 271 12.17 21.80 -16.64
N VAL A 272 11.93 22.94 -17.22
CA VAL A 272 12.75 24.13 -16.95
C VAL A 272 12.36 24.64 -15.56
N ILE A 273 13.25 24.47 -14.59
CA ILE A 273 13.07 25.04 -13.26
C ILE A 273 13.27 26.56 -13.41
N ALA A 274 12.25 27.32 -13.08
CA ALA A 274 12.32 28.77 -13.09
C ALA A 274 13.21 29.27 -11.93
N LYS A 275 13.68 30.51 -12.04
CA LYS A 275 14.47 31.11 -10.96
C LYS A 275 13.64 31.64 -9.80
N ASP A 276 12.32 31.67 -9.95
CA ASP A 276 11.40 32.21 -8.95
C ASP A 276 11.27 31.24 -7.80
N ILE A 277 11.66 31.67 -6.59
CA ILE A 277 11.51 30.92 -5.36
C ILE A 277 10.08 31.06 -4.87
N LEU A 278 9.37 29.95 -4.77
CA LEU A 278 7.99 29.91 -4.27
C LEU A 278 7.93 29.65 -2.77
N LEU A 279 8.75 28.72 -2.25
CA LEU A 279 8.84 28.40 -0.83
C LEU A 279 10.30 28.51 -0.39
N GLU A 280 10.55 29.25 0.69
CA GLU A 280 11.86 29.34 1.34
C GLU A 280 11.74 28.93 2.79
N VAL A 281 12.54 27.96 3.21
CA VAL A 281 12.73 27.54 4.59
C VAL A 281 14.13 27.97 5.00
N HIS A 282 14.24 28.83 6.00
CA HIS A 282 15.51 29.42 6.38
C HIS A 282 15.81 29.22 7.88
N LYS A 283 16.83 28.42 8.17
CA LYS A 283 17.35 28.12 9.51
C LYS A 283 16.26 27.72 10.52
N VAL A 284 15.30 26.91 10.06
CA VAL A 284 14.21 26.44 10.91
C VAL A 284 14.73 25.45 11.92
N ALA A 285 14.45 25.72 13.19
CA ALA A 285 14.67 24.80 14.29
C ALA A 285 13.37 24.57 15.07
N LEU A 286 13.20 23.36 15.56
CA LEU A 286 12.09 22.96 16.41
C LEU A 286 12.64 22.18 17.60
N VAL A 287 12.38 22.70 18.81
CA VAL A 287 12.81 22.09 20.06
C VAL A 287 11.59 21.65 20.86
N HIS A 288 11.57 20.40 21.28
CA HIS A 288 10.55 19.86 22.17
C HIS A 288 11.23 19.14 23.34
N ASP A 289 10.85 19.45 24.58
CA ASP A 289 11.43 18.90 25.81
C ASP A 289 12.97 18.93 25.84
N GLY A 290 13.56 20.04 25.35
CA GLY A 290 15.01 20.23 25.31
C GLY A 290 15.76 19.43 24.24
N ARG A 291 15.04 18.74 23.34
CA ARG A 291 15.62 18.00 22.21
C ARG A 291 15.27 18.69 20.90
N TYR A 292 16.25 18.76 20.00
CA TYR A 292 16.01 19.23 18.64
C TYR A 292 15.28 18.14 17.84
N LEU A 293 14.06 18.45 17.39
CA LEU A 293 13.34 17.69 16.37
C LEU A 293 13.74 18.15 14.97
N LEU A 294 13.98 19.47 14.82
CA LEU A 294 14.58 20.08 13.63
C LEU A 294 15.73 20.97 14.08
N ASN A 295 16.83 20.95 13.32
CA ASN A 295 18.03 21.71 13.63
C ASN A 295 18.62 22.34 12.37
N ASP A 296 18.49 23.66 12.24
CA ASP A 296 19.04 24.50 11.17
C ASP A 296 18.63 24.05 9.76
N ILE A 297 17.35 23.71 9.57
CA ILE A 297 16.81 23.29 8.27
C ILE A 297 16.71 24.49 7.33
N SER A 298 17.37 24.40 6.18
CA SER A 298 17.33 25.43 5.15
C SER A 298 17.24 24.81 3.76
N PHE A 299 16.24 25.24 2.97
CA PHE A 299 16.08 24.87 1.55
C PHE A 299 15.07 25.79 0.87
N GLU A 300 15.05 25.73 -0.44
CA GLU A 300 14.14 26.48 -1.31
C GLU A 300 13.38 25.52 -2.22
N VAL A 301 12.19 25.91 -2.67
CA VAL A 301 11.44 25.23 -3.74
C VAL A 301 11.10 26.27 -4.80
N HIS A 302 11.53 26.00 -6.02
CA HIS A 302 11.34 26.91 -7.15
C HIS A 302 10.07 26.58 -7.95
N SER A 303 9.66 27.52 -8.79
CA SER A 303 8.56 27.30 -9.74
C SER A 303 8.91 26.18 -10.73
N GLY A 304 8.03 25.17 -10.82
CA GLY A 304 8.24 23.98 -11.65
C GLY A 304 9.29 23.01 -11.11
N GLU A 305 9.64 23.09 -9.82
CA GLU A 305 10.56 22.18 -9.14
C GLU A 305 9.80 21.21 -8.23
N VAL A 306 10.27 19.96 -8.21
CA VAL A 306 9.92 18.96 -7.20
C VAL A 306 11.11 18.72 -6.30
N VAL A 307 11.03 19.13 -5.05
CA VAL A 307 12.02 18.83 -4.00
C VAL A 307 11.54 17.64 -3.21
N GLY A 308 12.27 16.53 -3.28
CA GLY A 308 12.00 15.33 -2.50
C GLY A 308 12.75 15.36 -1.16
N ILE A 309 12.09 15.00 -0.06
CA ILE A 309 12.71 14.80 1.24
C ILE A 309 12.73 13.30 1.54
N ALA A 310 13.93 12.74 1.60
CA ALA A 310 14.19 11.35 1.96
C ALA A 310 14.65 11.24 3.42
N GLY A 311 14.23 10.20 4.12
CA GLY A 311 14.64 9.92 5.49
C GLY A 311 13.90 8.71 6.05
N VAL A 312 14.45 8.07 7.08
CA VAL A 312 13.75 7.05 7.85
C VAL A 312 12.73 7.75 8.75
N GLU A 313 11.55 7.15 8.95
CA GLU A 313 10.47 7.68 9.80
C GLU A 313 10.99 8.14 11.18
N GLY A 314 10.56 9.33 11.61
CA GLY A 314 11.01 9.95 12.86
C GLY A 314 12.32 10.76 12.77
N ASN A 315 12.84 11.04 11.58
CA ASN A 315 14.04 11.86 11.38
C ASN A 315 13.76 13.36 11.16
N GLY A 316 12.51 13.83 11.22
CA GLY A 316 12.15 15.25 11.08
C GLY A 316 11.29 15.58 9.86
N GLN A 317 10.92 14.58 9.03
CA GLN A 317 10.11 14.81 7.83
C GLN A 317 8.71 15.35 8.16
N GLU A 318 8.03 14.75 9.14
CA GLU A 318 6.69 15.18 9.56
C GLU A 318 6.76 16.56 10.18
N GLU A 319 7.73 16.79 11.07
CA GLU A 319 7.90 18.03 11.79
C GLU A 319 8.14 19.22 10.85
N ILE A 320 8.92 19.05 9.78
CA ILE A 320 9.12 20.14 8.81
C ILE A 320 7.84 20.43 8.03
N LEU A 321 7.05 19.41 7.68
CA LEU A 321 5.75 19.62 7.05
C LEU A 321 4.77 20.32 8.00
N GLU A 322 4.71 19.93 9.26
CA GLU A 322 3.87 20.57 10.27
C GLU A 322 4.23 22.05 10.47
N VAL A 323 5.52 22.37 10.48
CA VAL A 323 6.00 23.76 10.53
C VAL A 323 5.58 24.53 9.28
N ILE A 324 5.74 23.99 8.07
CA ILE A 324 5.34 24.64 6.81
C ILE A 324 3.81 24.85 6.76
N LEU A 325 3.04 23.87 7.22
CA LEU A 325 1.58 23.92 7.24
C LEU A 325 1.00 24.78 8.36
N GLY A 326 1.82 25.18 9.34
CA GLY A 326 1.37 25.94 10.51
C GLY A 326 0.61 25.12 11.55
N LEU A 327 0.81 23.79 11.54
CA LEU A 327 0.29 22.87 12.56
C LEU A 327 1.16 22.90 13.81
N GLN A 328 2.45 23.20 13.64
CA GLN A 328 3.42 23.38 14.71
C GLN A 328 4.22 24.67 14.50
N SER A 329 4.51 25.39 15.60
CA SER A 329 5.31 26.62 15.55
C SER A 329 6.78 26.29 15.74
N GLN A 330 7.65 26.73 14.82
CA GLN A 330 9.10 26.57 14.94
C GLN A 330 9.63 27.38 16.14
N THR A 331 10.72 26.90 16.73
CA THR A 331 11.44 27.59 17.83
C THR A 331 12.24 28.78 17.32
N SER A 332 12.83 28.65 16.12
CA SER A 332 13.58 29.69 15.42
C SER A 332 13.56 29.49 13.91
N GLY A 333 14.08 30.46 13.16
CA GLY A 333 14.08 30.46 11.71
C GLY A 333 12.80 31.04 11.12
N ARG A 334 12.64 30.95 9.81
CA ARG A 334 11.48 31.51 9.09
C ARG A 334 11.11 30.65 7.88
N VAL A 335 9.83 30.68 7.55
CA VAL A 335 9.25 30.08 6.34
C VAL A 335 8.58 31.21 5.56
N LEU A 336 8.91 31.31 4.27
CA LEU A 336 8.35 32.32 3.38
C LEU A 336 7.67 31.62 2.19
N LEU A 337 6.54 32.16 1.75
CA LEU A 337 5.87 31.81 0.51
C LEU A 337 5.81 33.06 -0.38
N ASN A 338 6.34 33.00 -1.61
CA ASN A 338 6.47 34.16 -2.48
C ASN A 338 7.07 35.38 -1.77
N SER A 339 8.14 35.16 -0.98
CA SER A 339 8.82 36.18 -0.16
C SER A 339 7.97 36.77 1.00
N VAL A 340 6.79 36.21 1.31
CA VAL A 340 5.94 36.62 2.43
C VAL A 340 6.15 35.66 3.60
N GLU A 341 6.49 36.18 4.76
CA GLU A 341 6.69 35.37 5.98
C GLU A 341 5.38 34.73 6.48
N LEU A 342 5.45 33.45 6.82
CA LEU A 342 4.29 32.66 7.24
C LEU A 342 4.17 32.45 8.75
N GLN A 343 5.16 32.87 9.58
CA GLN A 343 5.23 32.55 11.01
C GLN A 343 3.99 32.98 11.81
N HIS A 344 3.37 34.08 11.39
CA HIS A 344 2.20 34.66 12.06
C HIS A 344 0.86 34.18 11.50
N LEU A 345 0.91 33.31 10.48
CA LEU A 345 -0.27 32.76 9.82
C LEU A 345 -0.58 31.35 10.37
N ASP A 346 -1.84 31.16 10.74
CA ASP A 346 -2.34 29.81 11.04
C ASP A 346 -2.50 28.96 9.76
N THR A 347 -2.78 27.69 9.92
CA THR A 347 -2.92 26.73 8.82
C THR A 347 -3.90 27.19 7.73
N ARG A 348 -4.99 27.83 8.14
CA ARG A 348 -5.99 28.34 7.19
C ARG A 348 -5.41 29.46 6.34
N HIS A 349 -4.83 30.49 6.97
CA HIS A 349 -4.26 31.62 6.22
C HIS A 349 -3.10 31.20 5.33
N ARG A 350 -2.35 30.14 5.69
CA ARG A 350 -1.30 29.56 4.82
C ARG A 350 -1.90 28.86 3.61
N ARG A 351 -3.06 28.18 3.76
CA ARG A 351 -3.81 27.65 2.62
C ARG A 351 -4.32 28.75 1.71
N ASP A 352 -4.95 29.78 2.30
CA ASP A 352 -5.43 30.97 1.56
C ASP A 352 -4.27 31.68 0.81
N ALA A 353 -3.03 31.63 1.35
CA ALA A 353 -1.82 32.15 0.69
C ALA A 353 -1.32 31.27 -0.47
N GLY A 354 -1.80 30.03 -0.60
CA GLY A 354 -1.50 29.15 -1.73
C GLY A 354 -0.71 27.88 -1.38
N ILE A 355 -0.77 27.38 -0.14
CA ILE A 355 -0.23 26.06 0.23
C ILE A 355 -1.33 25.00 0.11
N GLY A 356 -1.16 24.04 -0.82
CA GLY A 356 -1.96 22.83 -0.90
C GLY A 356 -1.31 21.68 -0.11
N TYR A 357 -2.12 20.72 0.40
CA TYR A 357 -1.60 19.62 1.19
C TYR A 357 -2.27 18.29 0.90
N ILE A 358 -1.48 17.30 0.50
CA ILE A 358 -1.88 15.89 0.39
C ILE A 358 -1.33 15.17 1.62
N PRO A 359 -2.16 14.73 2.59
CA PRO A 359 -1.72 14.14 3.84
C PRO A 359 -1.25 12.68 3.68
N ALA A 360 -0.35 12.25 4.58
CA ALA A 360 0.16 10.89 4.64
C ALA A 360 -0.92 9.87 5.02
N ASP A 361 -1.79 10.21 5.98
CA ASP A 361 -2.97 9.42 6.34
C ASP A 361 -4.23 10.07 5.80
N ARG A 362 -4.68 9.57 4.64
CA ARG A 362 -5.88 10.07 3.96
C ARG A 362 -7.17 9.89 4.75
N GLN A 363 -7.23 8.86 5.61
CA GLN A 363 -8.45 8.52 6.35
C GLN A 363 -8.56 9.33 7.64
N ARG A 364 -7.44 9.63 8.28
CA ARG A 364 -7.38 10.39 9.52
C ARG A 364 -7.37 11.90 9.26
N ASP A 365 -6.54 12.33 8.30
CA ASP A 365 -6.20 13.74 8.11
C ASP A 365 -6.74 14.31 6.78
N GLY A 366 -7.11 13.44 5.83
CA GLY A 366 -7.50 13.84 4.47
C GLY A 366 -9.00 13.89 4.21
N LEU A 367 -9.79 13.03 4.87
CA LEU A 367 -11.22 12.83 4.56
C LEU A 367 -12.08 12.73 5.81
N MET A 368 -13.29 13.25 5.72
CA MET A 368 -14.40 12.90 6.60
C MET A 368 -15.09 11.65 6.02
N LEU A 369 -14.73 10.45 6.50
CA LEU A 369 -15.13 9.17 5.91
C LEU A 369 -16.65 8.97 5.80
N SER A 370 -17.41 9.43 6.80
CA SER A 370 -18.88 9.33 6.83
C SER A 370 -19.59 10.40 6.00
N ALA A 371 -18.90 11.47 5.59
CA ALA A 371 -19.46 12.57 4.83
C ALA A 371 -19.49 12.27 3.32
N ALA A 372 -20.37 12.94 2.61
CA ALA A 372 -20.50 12.83 1.15
C ALA A 372 -19.25 13.36 0.43
N LEU A 373 -19.04 12.93 -0.83
CA LEU A 373 -17.89 13.38 -1.61
C LEU A 373 -17.89 14.90 -1.85
N TRP A 374 -19.08 15.48 -2.05
CA TRP A 374 -19.19 16.93 -2.22
C TRP A 374 -18.83 17.72 -0.95
N GLU A 375 -19.06 17.16 0.24
CA GLU A 375 -18.61 17.75 1.51
C GLU A 375 -17.10 17.62 1.67
N ASN A 376 -16.54 16.46 1.30
CA ASN A 376 -15.10 16.22 1.31
C ASN A 376 -14.34 17.10 0.32
N SER A 377 -14.93 17.42 -0.84
CA SER A 377 -14.30 18.31 -1.81
C SER A 377 -14.25 19.78 -1.35
N ALA A 378 -15.07 20.15 -0.36
CA ALA A 378 -15.08 21.47 0.23
C ALA A 378 -14.07 21.65 1.38
N LEU A 379 -13.50 20.55 1.91
CA LEU A 379 -12.58 20.62 3.05
C LEU A 379 -11.37 21.52 2.76
N GLY A 380 -11.18 22.52 3.63
CA GLY A 380 -10.14 23.53 3.48
C GLY A 380 -10.52 24.71 2.56
N HIS A 381 -11.57 24.58 1.74
CA HIS A 381 -11.97 25.56 0.73
C HIS A 381 -13.42 26.07 0.91
N GLN A 382 -13.98 25.93 2.12
CA GLN A 382 -15.40 26.23 2.40
C GLN A 382 -15.81 27.69 2.19
N ARG A 383 -14.84 28.62 2.16
CA ARG A 383 -15.07 30.07 2.01
C ARG A 383 -14.68 30.62 0.66
N GLU A 384 -14.10 29.79 -0.21
CA GLU A 384 -13.68 30.14 -1.56
C GLU A 384 -14.82 29.87 -2.56
N GLU A 385 -14.79 30.58 -3.71
CA GLU A 385 -15.63 30.21 -4.83
C GLU A 385 -15.19 28.84 -5.39
N PRO A 386 -16.12 27.99 -5.79
CA PRO A 386 -17.57 28.17 -5.86
C PRO A 386 -18.31 27.69 -4.58
N ALA A 387 -17.58 27.36 -3.51
CA ALA A 387 -18.15 26.78 -2.29
C ALA A 387 -19.01 27.78 -1.51
N SER A 388 -18.63 29.05 -1.53
CA SER A 388 -19.30 30.11 -0.79
C SER A 388 -19.22 31.45 -1.53
N ASP A 389 -20.21 32.30 -1.31
CA ASP A 389 -20.20 33.72 -1.64
C ASP A 389 -19.69 34.58 -0.46
N GLY A 390 -19.03 33.96 0.53
CA GLY A 390 -18.50 34.56 1.75
C GLY A 390 -19.40 34.43 2.97
N MET A 391 -20.71 34.29 2.83
CA MET A 391 -21.65 34.17 3.96
C MET A 391 -22.35 32.81 4.00
N TRP A 392 -22.71 32.25 2.86
CA TRP A 392 -23.49 31.02 2.76
C TRP A 392 -22.80 29.97 1.88
N ILE A 393 -22.86 28.70 2.30
CA ILE A 393 -22.34 27.58 1.50
C ILE A 393 -23.32 27.29 0.35
N ASN A 394 -22.82 27.36 -0.88
CA ASN A 394 -23.54 27.01 -2.08
C ASN A 394 -23.41 25.50 -2.38
N ARG A 395 -24.32 24.71 -1.79
CA ARG A 395 -24.34 23.25 -1.94
C ARG A 395 -24.48 22.78 -3.39
N SER A 396 -25.20 23.52 -4.23
CA SER A 396 -25.36 23.15 -5.65
C SER A 396 -24.06 23.34 -6.40
N ALA A 397 -23.41 24.49 -6.22
CA ALA A 397 -22.13 24.78 -6.85
C ALA A 397 -21.03 23.81 -6.38
N LEU A 398 -21.03 23.40 -5.10
CA LEU A 398 -20.11 22.38 -4.58
C LEU A 398 -20.32 21.02 -5.26
N ARG A 399 -21.57 20.58 -5.45
CA ARG A 399 -21.86 19.33 -6.17
C ARG A 399 -21.38 19.38 -7.61
N ASP A 400 -21.59 20.50 -8.29
CA ASP A 400 -21.10 20.69 -9.66
C ASP A 400 -19.56 20.71 -9.72
N HIS A 401 -18.93 21.37 -8.76
CA HIS A 401 -17.48 21.37 -8.59
C HIS A 401 -16.93 19.96 -8.36
N THR A 402 -17.56 19.19 -7.46
CA THR A 402 -17.18 17.81 -7.17
C THR A 402 -17.32 16.91 -8.40
N ARG A 403 -18.36 17.09 -9.23
CA ARG A 403 -18.48 16.35 -10.51
C ARG A 403 -17.30 16.62 -11.44
N LYS A 404 -16.81 17.87 -11.51
CA LYS A 404 -15.62 18.22 -12.30
C LYS A 404 -14.35 17.56 -11.75
N ILE A 405 -14.20 17.49 -10.42
CA ILE A 405 -13.09 16.75 -9.79
C ILE A 405 -13.18 15.26 -10.15
N ILE A 406 -14.35 14.64 -9.98
CA ILE A 406 -14.60 13.24 -10.28
C ILE A 406 -14.25 12.91 -11.73
N GLU A 407 -14.70 13.73 -12.67
CA GLU A 407 -14.44 13.57 -14.11
C GLU A 407 -12.95 13.75 -14.44
N LYS A 408 -12.36 14.86 -14.00
CA LYS A 408 -10.96 15.20 -14.34
C LYS A 408 -9.94 14.22 -13.76
N PHE A 409 -10.18 13.70 -12.55
CA PHE A 409 -9.25 12.79 -11.87
C PHE A 409 -9.68 11.32 -11.93
N ASP A 410 -10.67 10.99 -12.74
CA ASP A 410 -11.19 9.63 -12.92
C ASP A 410 -11.49 8.95 -11.57
N VAL A 411 -12.25 9.61 -10.70
CA VAL A 411 -12.69 9.04 -9.43
C VAL A 411 -13.87 8.12 -9.67
N ARG A 412 -13.68 6.82 -9.51
CA ARG A 412 -14.74 5.82 -9.72
C ARG A 412 -15.71 5.83 -8.55
N THR A 413 -16.91 6.34 -8.78
CA THR A 413 -17.97 6.49 -7.77
C THR A 413 -19.35 6.46 -8.42
N PRO A 414 -20.40 5.98 -7.69
CA PRO A 414 -21.79 6.11 -8.16
C PRO A 414 -22.30 7.56 -8.22
N GLY A 415 -21.66 8.50 -7.51
CA GLY A 415 -22.09 9.89 -7.52
C GLY A 415 -21.53 10.72 -6.37
N VAL A 416 -21.84 12.01 -6.33
CA VAL A 416 -21.30 12.99 -5.37
C VAL A 416 -21.88 12.87 -3.95
N GLU A 417 -23.02 12.19 -3.79
CA GLU A 417 -23.71 11.99 -2.50
C GLU A 417 -23.18 10.76 -1.74
N VAL A 418 -22.32 9.95 -2.36
CA VAL A 418 -21.76 8.76 -1.73
C VAL A 418 -20.77 9.17 -0.64
N SER A 419 -20.76 8.46 0.49
CA SER A 419 -19.79 8.71 1.56
C SER A 419 -18.38 8.30 1.13
N ALA A 420 -17.36 9.03 1.60
CA ALA A 420 -15.96 8.77 1.24
C ALA A 420 -15.48 7.38 1.65
N GLN A 421 -16.03 6.79 2.72
CA GLN A 421 -15.71 5.42 3.16
C GLN A 421 -16.12 4.33 2.15
N ALA A 422 -17.07 4.61 1.24
CA ALA A 422 -17.49 3.67 0.21
C ALA A 422 -16.53 3.60 -0.98
N LEU A 423 -15.57 4.53 -1.07
CA LEU A 423 -14.55 4.53 -2.11
C LEU A 423 -13.40 3.58 -1.77
N SER A 424 -12.79 2.98 -2.81
CA SER A 424 -11.48 2.32 -2.65
C SER A 424 -10.40 3.35 -2.29
N GLY A 425 -9.30 2.88 -1.66
CA GLY A 425 -8.18 3.74 -1.26
C GLY A 425 -7.63 4.59 -2.40
N GLY A 426 -7.51 4.03 -3.61
CA GLY A 426 -7.08 4.77 -4.80
C GLY A 426 -8.05 5.88 -5.20
N ASN A 427 -9.37 5.65 -5.13
CA ASN A 427 -10.38 6.67 -5.43
C ASN A 427 -10.46 7.75 -4.33
N GLN A 428 -10.26 7.38 -3.06
CA GLN A 428 -10.09 8.33 -1.96
C GLN A 428 -8.90 9.27 -2.22
N GLN A 429 -7.77 8.72 -2.63
CA GLN A 429 -6.56 9.48 -2.92
C GLN A 429 -6.74 10.41 -4.13
N LYS A 430 -7.34 9.91 -5.22
CA LYS A 430 -7.69 10.73 -6.39
C LYS A 430 -8.60 11.91 -6.04
N LEU A 431 -9.55 11.72 -5.12
CA LEU A 431 -10.43 12.79 -4.63
C LEU A 431 -9.63 13.87 -3.88
N ILE A 432 -8.71 13.47 -2.99
CA ILE A 432 -7.86 14.40 -2.24
C ILE A 432 -6.96 15.17 -3.20
N VAL A 433 -6.23 14.47 -4.09
CA VAL A 433 -5.37 15.10 -5.10
C VAL A 433 -6.17 16.08 -5.97
N GLY A 434 -7.35 15.65 -6.41
CA GLY A 434 -8.25 16.48 -7.20
C GLY A 434 -8.68 17.74 -6.45
N ARG A 435 -9.07 17.64 -5.19
CA ARG A 435 -9.43 18.77 -4.32
C ARG A 435 -8.28 19.77 -4.22
N GLU A 436 -7.09 19.30 -3.86
CA GLU A 436 -5.93 20.18 -3.67
C GLU A 436 -5.45 20.81 -5.00
N MET A 437 -5.51 20.08 -6.10
CA MET A 437 -5.13 20.59 -7.41
C MET A 437 -6.13 21.59 -8.01
N PHE A 438 -7.42 21.45 -7.69
CA PHE A 438 -8.45 22.40 -8.18
C PHE A 438 -8.32 23.79 -7.55
N SER A 439 -7.82 23.89 -6.31
CA SER A 439 -7.55 25.17 -5.65
C SER A 439 -6.36 25.91 -6.28
N ALA A 440 -5.65 25.29 -7.24
CA ALA A 440 -4.50 25.84 -7.93
C ALA A 440 -3.42 26.41 -6.98
N PRO A 441 -2.91 25.63 -6.02
CA PRO A 441 -1.95 26.12 -5.02
C PRO A 441 -0.67 26.61 -5.71
N THR A 442 0.04 27.52 -5.04
CA THR A 442 1.38 27.94 -5.45
C THR A 442 2.41 26.85 -5.16
N VAL A 443 2.31 26.26 -3.97
CA VAL A 443 3.14 25.14 -3.54
C VAL A 443 2.24 24.01 -3.07
N LEU A 444 2.50 22.80 -3.57
CA LEU A 444 1.83 21.58 -3.14
C LEU A 444 2.77 20.73 -2.27
N VAL A 445 2.38 20.53 -1.02
CA VAL A 445 3.05 19.64 -0.08
C VAL A 445 2.40 18.28 -0.19
N ALA A 446 3.14 17.25 -0.59
CA ALA A 446 2.65 15.89 -0.78
C ALA A 446 3.39 14.93 0.18
N ALA A 447 2.68 14.45 1.19
CA ALA A 447 3.19 13.47 2.15
C ALA A 447 2.68 12.08 1.78
N HIS A 448 3.59 11.17 1.43
CA HIS A 448 3.30 9.78 1.06
C HIS A 448 2.10 9.64 0.10
N PRO A 449 2.08 10.37 -1.03
CA PRO A 449 0.88 10.55 -1.85
C PRO A 449 0.35 9.24 -2.47
N THR A 450 1.17 8.19 -2.53
CA THR A 450 0.78 6.89 -3.09
C THR A 450 0.69 5.77 -2.05
N ARG A 451 0.81 6.09 -0.75
CA ARG A 451 0.78 5.09 0.31
C ARG A 451 -0.56 4.33 0.34
N GLY A 452 -0.48 2.99 0.24
CA GLY A 452 -1.64 2.11 0.40
C GLY A 452 -2.71 2.27 -0.70
N ILE A 453 -2.30 2.61 -1.92
CA ILE A 453 -3.13 2.58 -3.13
C ILE A 453 -2.58 1.57 -4.13
N ASP A 454 -3.41 1.16 -5.08
CA ASP A 454 -3.00 0.27 -6.15
C ASP A 454 -2.14 0.98 -7.21
N VAL A 455 -1.43 0.17 -7.99
CA VAL A 455 -0.44 0.66 -8.98
C VAL A 455 -1.06 1.56 -10.04
N GLY A 456 -2.32 1.30 -10.44
CA GLY A 456 -3.03 2.14 -11.40
C GLY A 456 -3.39 3.51 -10.81
N ALA A 457 -3.83 3.55 -9.56
CA ALA A 457 -4.07 4.80 -8.84
C ALA A 457 -2.76 5.56 -8.58
N GLN A 458 -1.66 4.85 -8.29
CA GLN A 458 -0.32 5.42 -8.13
C GLN A 458 0.13 6.19 -9.39
N ALA A 459 0.01 5.55 -10.57
CA ALA A 459 0.35 6.19 -11.84
C ALA A 459 -0.46 7.48 -12.09
N ALA A 460 -1.77 7.47 -11.76
CA ALA A 460 -2.63 8.63 -11.90
C ALA A 460 -2.23 9.78 -10.95
N VAL A 461 -1.84 9.45 -9.71
CA VAL A 461 -1.32 10.44 -8.74
C VAL A 461 0.00 11.04 -9.24
N TRP A 462 0.94 10.22 -9.69
CA TRP A 462 2.21 10.69 -10.26
C TRP A 462 2.01 11.63 -11.45
N GLU A 463 1.09 11.28 -12.35
CA GLU A 463 0.78 12.14 -13.50
C GLU A 463 0.17 13.48 -13.05
N SER A 464 -0.67 13.46 -12.01
CA SER A 464 -1.22 14.70 -11.44
C SER A 464 -0.13 15.59 -10.83
N LEU A 465 0.87 15.01 -10.14
CA LEU A 465 2.01 15.75 -9.59
C LEU A 465 2.89 16.33 -10.70
N ARG A 466 3.14 15.58 -11.79
CA ARG A 466 3.86 16.07 -12.96
C ARG A 466 3.13 17.21 -13.65
N GLU A 467 1.82 17.09 -13.77
CA GLU A 467 1.00 18.17 -14.35
C GLU A 467 1.07 19.43 -13.51
N ALA A 468 1.06 19.32 -12.17
CA ALA A 468 1.27 20.46 -11.27
C ALA A 468 2.64 21.13 -11.53
N LYS A 469 3.71 20.32 -11.65
CA LYS A 469 5.05 20.79 -12.00
C LYS A 469 5.06 21.52 -13.34
N ARG A 470 4.46 20.93 -14.41
CA ARG A 470 4.38 21.57 -15.74
C ARG A 470 3.64 22.90 -15.73
N GLN A 471 2.68 23.06 -14.82
CA GLN A 471 1.95 24.30 -14.57
C GLN A 471 2.75 25.33 -13.77
N GLY A 472 4.01 25.05 -13.44
CA GLY A 472 4.89 25.96 -12.69
C GLY A 472 4.65 25.95 -11.19
N LYS A 473 3.95 24.96 -10.63
CA LYS A 473 3.80 24.81 -9.17
C LYS A 473 5.10 24.31 -8.56
N GLY A 474 5.42 24.77 -7.34
CA GLY A 474 6.45 24.16 -6.51
C GLY A 474 5.89 22.94 -5.81
N LEU A 475 6.63 21.85 -5.75
CA LEU A 475 6.22 20.63 -5.05
C LEU A 475 7.25 20.25 -3.99
N LEU A 476 6.76 19.96 -2.78
CA LEU A 476 7.55 19.35 -1.71
C LEU A 476 7.02 17.94 -1.51
N LEU A 477 7.82 16.93 -1.85
CA LEU A 477 7.44 15.52 -1.81
C LEU A 477 8.16 14.82 -0.66
N VAL A 478 7.40 14.21 0.24
CA VAL A 478 7.92 13.28 1.25
C VAL A 478 7.38 11.90 0.92
N SER A 479 8.23 10.90 0.78
CA SER A 479 7.82 9.52 0.55
C SER A 479 8.77 8.52 1.20
N ALA A 480 8.23 7.37 1.64
CA ALA A 480 9.02 6.20 2.01
C ALA A 480 9.39 5.34 0.80
N ASP A 481 8.72 5.54 -0.34
CA ASP A 481 9.00 4.88 -1.61
C ASP A 481 10.16 5.60 -2.31
N LEU A 482 11.32 4.93 -2.36
CA LEU A 482 12.52 5.52 -2.95
C LEU A 482 12.41 5.68 -4.47
N ASP A 483 11.68 4.78 -5.15
CA ASP A 483 11.45 4.88 -6.59
C ASP A 483 10.55 6.08 -6.92
N GLU A 484 9.54 6.35 -6.07
CA GLU A 484 8.71 7.56 -6.18
C GLU A 484 9.55 8.83 -5.99
N LEU A 485 10.39 8.88 -4.95
CA LEU A 485 11.28 10.02 -4.71
C LEU A 485 12.25 10.25 -5.86
N ILE A 486 12.97 9.21 -6.29
CA ILE A 486 13.95 9.29 -7.38
C ILE A 486 13.26 9.65 -8.71
N GLY A 487 12.08 9.06 -8.97
CA GLY A 487 11.40 9.22 -10.25
C GLY A 487 10.59 10.50 -10.43
N LEU A 488 10.26 11.23 -9.36
CA LEU A 488 9.48 12.46 -9.45
C LEU A 488 10.27 13.70 -9.10
N SER A 489 11.34 13.59 -8.30
CA SER A 489 12.08 14.75 -7.80
C SER A 489 13.09 15.28 -8.81
N ASP A 490 13.31 16.58 -8.79
CA ASP A 490 14.42 17.25 -9.46
C ASP A 490 15.66 17.33 -8.57
N ARG A 491 15.43 17.36 -7.25
CA ARG A 491 16.44 17.40 -6.21
C ARG A 491 15.96 16.65 -4.99
N LEU A 492 16.87 15.87 -4.37
CA LEU A 492 16.60 15.11 -3.15
C LEU A 492 17.36 15.72 -1.98
N LEU A 493 16.65 15.97 -0.90
CA LEU A 493 17.23 16.34 0.40
C LEU A 493 17.13 15.14 1.32
N VAL A 494 18.22 14.78 1.98
CA VAL A 494 18.20 13.70 2.97
C VAL A 494 18.19 14.31 4.37
N ILE A 495 17.15 13.98 5.13
CA ILE A 495 17.04 14.39 6.53
C ILE A 495 17.41 13.24 7.46
N LEU A 496 18.27 13.52 8.43
CA LEU A 496 18.70 12.58 9.46
C LEU A 496 18.80 13.33 10.79
N ARG A 497 18.12 12.82 11.80
CA ARG A 497 18.09 13.39 13.16
C ARG A 497 17.81 14.89 13.18
N GLY A 498 16.85 15.33 12.40
CA GLY A 498 16.40 16.72 12.34
C GLY A 498 17.29 17.66 11.54
N SER A 499 18.32 17.18 10.82
CA SER A 499 19.20 18.01 10.00
C SER A 499 19.27 17.50 8.56
N ILE A 500 19.42 18.39 7.58
CA ILE A 500 19.69 18.01 6.19
C ILE A 500 21.16 17.61 6.10
N VAL A 501 21.41 16.34 5.78
CA VAL A 501 22.77 15.76 5.71
C VAL A 501 23.30 15.59 4.30
N ALA A 502 22.43 15.69 3.28
CA ALA A 502 22.84 15.64 1.87
C ALA A 502 21.79 16.33 0.99
N ALA A 503 22.27 16.89 -0.13
CA ALA A 503 21.48 17.33 -1.27
C ALA A 503 21.97 16.58 -2.51
N LEU A 504 21.10 15.77 -3.14
CA LEU A 504 21.48 14.78 -4.14
C LEU A 504 20.71 14.99 -5.45
N ASP A 505 21.35 14.67 -6.57
CA ASP A 505 20.69 14.59 -7.89
C ASP A 505 20.07 13.19 -8.04
N PRO A 506 18.73 13.10 -8.17
CA PRO A 506 18.04 11.82 -8.33
C PRO A 506 18.44 11.04 -9.59
N GLN A 507 19.07 11.68 -10.59
CA GLN A 507 19.47 11.00 -11.83
C GLN A 507 20.73 10.16 -11.69
N VAL A 508 21.56 10.46 -10.70
CA VAL A 508 22.84 9.76 -10.51
C VAL A 508 22.86 8.86 -9.29
N ILE A 509 21.85 8.98 -8.41
CA ILE A 509 21.78 8.20 -7.18
C ILE A 509 20.93 6.94 -7.37
N SER A 510 21.39 5.80 -6.88
CA SER A 510 20.59 4.59 -6.78
C SER A 510 19.78 4.55 -5.47
N ALA A 511 18.71 3.75 -5.44
CA ALA A 511 17.91 3.55 -4.23
C ALA A 511 18.76 3.00 -3.05
N ALA A 512 19.74 2.12 -3.33
CA ALA A 512 20.65 1.59 -2.32
C ALA A 512 21.57 2.67 -1.73
N GLU A 513 22.10 3.56 -2.56
CA GLU A 513 22.93 4.68 -2.10
C GLU A 513 22.11 5.71 -1.32
N LEU A 514 20.90 6.04 -1.80
CA LEU A 514 19.97 6.91 -1.08
C LEU A 514 19.65 6.34 0.31
N GLY A 515 19.38 5.03 0.41
CA GLY A 515 19.19 4.32 1.68
C GLY A 515 20.41 4.41 2.62
N ALA A 516 21.64 4.39 2.08
CA ALA A 516 22.86 4.54 2.89
C ALA A 516 22.99 5.97 3.49
N TYR A 517 22.56 7.02 2.77
CA TYR A 517 22.49 8.37 3.31
C TYR A 517 21.40 8.50 4.39
N MET A 518 20.23 7.91 4.16
CA MET A 518 19.10 7.94 5.12
C MET A 518 19.42 7.26 6.46
N THR A 519 20.29 6.26 6.45
CA THR A 519 20.73 5.53 7.66
C THR A 519 21.99 6.10 8.30
N GLY A 520 22.62 7.09 7.69
CA GLY A 520 23.84 7.73 8.21
C GLY A 520 25.12 6.91 7.96
N VAL A 521 25.07 5.86 7.15
CA VAL A 521 26.26 5.09 6.71
C VAL A 521 27.14 5.92 5.77
N ARG A 522 26.51 6.81 4.98
CA ARG A 522 27.20 7.86 4.21
C ARG A 522 26.69 9.22 4.67
N VAL A 523 27.57 10.18 4.78
CA VAL A 523 27.25 11.59 5.01
C VAL A 523 28.03 12.38 3.95
N GLN A 524 27.37 13.30 3.27
CA GLN A 524 28.06 14.22 2.37
C GLN A 524 28.85 15.21 3.23
N GLU A 525 30.17 15.30 3.06
CA GLU A 525 30.92 16.39 3.68
C GLU A 525 30.32 17.70 3.23
N THR A 526 29.86 18.51 4.20
CA THR A 526 29.17 19.79 3.98
C THR A 526 30.07 20.70 3.13
N VAL A 527 29.57 21.10 1.95
CA VAL A 527 30.18 22.16 1.14
C VAL A 527 29.74 23.52 1.68
#